data_000a93d34b00d35a9abd127911847443
#
_entry.id   000a93d34b00d35a9abd127911847443
#
_cell.length_a   1.000
_cell.length_b   1.000
_cell.length_c   1.000
_cell.angle_alpha   90.00
_cell.angle_beta   90.00
_cell.angle_gamma   90.00
#
_symmetry.space_group_name_H-M   'P 1'
#
loop_
_entity.id
_entity.type
_entity.pdbx_description
1 polymer ?
#
loop_
_entity_poly.entity_id
_entity_poly.type
_entity_poly.pdbx_seq_one_letter_code
_entity_poly.pdbx_strand_id
1 'polypeptide(L)'
;MHTPIVILLITLTLSLSVAAQDRGRGWQWYEEVPLTQKVEPERRVQTVTSQPKAAPKTATEQLDTWQAAFLEAKAAAVMHPTVENVHKLQQLIDESWVRSEKLEAAWQQVQLKYPELDYNAQHPTGERAKRQFFERKDAAIESTLKQLAREGAGLFFVFNHDDVYLKEYATQVKTFAKAQGLSLLGISMDGSALPELDTVRQNNGKLKVAVTPAIILVNPTRHTQVAVSYGIKSIEDVKRHIHFVETGYKDTP
;
A
#
# COMPACT_ATOMS: atom_id res chain seq x y z
N MET A 1 -85.41 27.39 -32.50
CA MET A 1 -84.56 28.54 -32.66
C MET A 1 -83.25 28.22 -31.96
N HIS A 2 -82.15 28.27 -32.63
CA HIS A 2 -80.73 28.09 -32.32
C HIS A 2 -80.12 26.80 -32.91
N THR A 3 -79.57 26.95 -34.09
CA THR A 3 -78.69 26.01 -34.78
C THR A 3 -77.33 26.00 -34.12
N PRO A 4 -76.72 24.84 -33.87
CA PRO A 4 -75.29 24.80 -33.61
C PRO A 4 -74.54 24.43 -34.88
N ILE A 5 -73.50 25.21 -35.14
CA ILE A 5 -72.47 25.06 -36.15
C ILE A 5 -71.61 23.85 -35.79
N VAL A 6 -71.55 22.89 -36.74
CA VAL A 6 -70.61 21.75 -36.65
C VAL A 6 -69.27 22.22 -37.27
N ILE A 7 -68.27 22.35 -36.43
CA ILE A 7 -66.87 22.58 -36.88
C ILE A 7 -66.22 21.24 -37.04
N LEU A 8 -65.94 20.90 -38.31
CA LEU A 8 -65.19 19.69 -38.71
C LEU A 8 -63.69 19.93 -38.52
N LEU A 9 -63.11 19.40 -37.48
CA LEU A 9 -61.66 19.44 -37.20
C LEU A 9 -60.97 18.26 -37.87
N ILE A 10 -60.30 18.52 -39.01
CA ILE A 10 -59.46 17.54 -39.69
C ILE A 10 -58.14 17.50 -38.95
N THR A 11 -57.91 16.44 -38.16
CA THR A 11 -56.63 16.17 -37.54
C THR A 11 -55.73 15.42 -38.51
N LEU A 12 -54.74 16.12 -39.08
CA LEU A 12 -53.68 15.57 -39.89
C LEU A 12 -52.64 14.88 -38.96
N THR A 13 -52.72 13.57 -38.87
CA THR A 13 -51.72 12.76 -38.12
C THR A 13 -50.45 12.63 -38.95
N LEU A 14 -49.44 13.45 -38.65
CA LEU A 14 -48.08 13.24 -39.16
C LEU A 14 -47.45 12.05 -38.43
N SER A 15 -47.35 10.92 -39.09
CA SER A 15 -46.58 9.77 -38.62
C SER A 15 -45.09 10.04 -38.76
N LEU A 16 -44.45 10.52 -37.70
CA LEU A 16 -42.97 10.54 -37.59
C LEU A 16 -42.50 9.09 -37.35
N SER A 17 -42.02 8.44 -38.41
CA SER A 17 -41.23 7.22 -38.30
C SER A 17 -39.90 7.57 -37.64
N VAL A 18 -39.80 7.36 -36.34
CA VAL A 18 -38.50 7.37 -35.63
C VAL A 18 -37.81 6.07 -36.02
N ALA A 19 -36.82 6.21 -36.92
CA ALA A 19 -35.87 5.11 -37.14
C ALA A 19 -35.13 4.89 -35.84
N ALA A 20 -35.44 3.77 -35.18
CA ALA A 20 -34.67 3.27 -34.04
C ALA A 20 -33.25 2.98 -34.52
N GLN A 21 -32.32 3.88 -34.28
CA GLN A 21 -30.89 3.58 -34.42
C GLN A 21 -30.54 2.51 -33.41
N ASP A 22 -30.30 1.32 -33.92
CA ASP A 22 -29.83 0.16 -33.18
C ASP A 22 -28.52 0.48 -32.47
N ARG A 23 -28.58 0.81 -31.18
CA ARG A 23 -27.43 1.04 -30.29
C ARG A 23 -27.08 -0.22 -29.50
N GLY A 24 -27.40 -1.39 -30.04
CA GLY A 24 -27.04 -2.68 -29.49
C GLY A 24 -25.70 -3.21 -29.99
N ARG A 25 -24.63 -2.38 -29.98
CA ARG A 25 -23.25 -2.84 -30.26
C ARG A 25 -22.50 -3.12 -28.95
N GLY A 26 -22.90 -4.15 -28.25
CA GLY A 26 -22.01 -4.84 -27.34
C GLY A 26 -21.07 -5.76 -28.15
N TRP A 27 -19.77 -5.65 -27.94
CA TRP A 27 -18.72 -6.59 -28.39
C TRP A 27 -18.28 -6.57 -29.88
N GLN A 28 -18.69 -5.64 -30.74
CA GLN A 28 -18.25 -5.57 -32.14
C GLN A 28 -17.24 -4.46 -32.46
N TRP A 29 -16.39 -4.12 -31.53
CA TRP A 29 -15.29 -3.18 -31.76
C TRP A 29 -14.02 -3.86 -32.33
N TYR A 30 -14.17 -5.08 -32.87
CA TYR A 30 -13.14 -5.79 -33.62
C TYR A 30 -13.42 -5.80 -35.14
N GLU A 31 -14.25 -4.92 -35.66
CA GLU A 31 -14.34 -4.78 -37.11
C GLU A 31 -13.03 -4.16 -37.61
N GLU A 32 -12.23 -4.97 -38.29
CA GLU A 32 -11.07 -4.51 -39.02
C GLU A 32 -11.50 -3.49 -40.06
N VAL A 33 -11.06 -2.23 -39.87
CA VAL A 33 -11.23 -1.19 -40.89
C VAL A 33 -10.35 -1.58 -42.08
N PRO A 34 -10.90 -1.77 -43.29
CA PRO A 34 -10.10 -2.06 -44.47
C PRO A 34 -9.11 -0.92 -44.68
N LEU A 35 -7.81 -1.24 -44.65
CA LEU A 35 -6.75 -0.28 -44.98
C LEU A 35 -6.87 0.08 -46.46
N THR A 36 -7.54 1.17 -46.74
CA THR A 36 -7.49 1.77 -48.08
C THR A 36 -6.08 2.22 -48.30
N GLN A 37 -5.35 1.50 -49.17
CA GLN A 37 -4.02 1.91 -49.61
C GLN A 37 -4.13 3.26 -50.29
N LYS A 38 -3.73 4.32 -49.61
CA LYS A 38 -3.56 5.65 -50.18
C LYS A 38 -2.28 5.60 -51.01
N VAL A 39 -2.43 5.56 -52.35
CA VAL A 39 -1.29 5.72 -53.27
C VAL A 39 -0.74 7.12 -53.08
N GLU A 40 0.43 7.21 -52.54
CA GLU A 40 1.18 8.43 -52.31
C GLU A 40 1.88 8.83 -53.63
N PRO A 41 1.77 10.08 -54.10
CA PRO A 41 2.48 10.49 -55.34
C PRO A 41 3.98 10.54 -55.07
N GLU A 42 4.75 10.02 -56.02
CA GLU A 42 6.21 10.01 -55.99
C GLU A 42 6.78 11.41 -55.71
N ARG A 43 7.36 11.53 -54.53
CA ARG A 43 8.10 12.74 -54.13
C ARG A 43 9.50 12.65 -54.67
N ARG A 44 9.84 13.57 -55.61
CA ARG A 44 11.23 13.77 -56.07
C ARG A 44 12.16 13.90 -54.90
N VAL A 45 13.13 12.95 -54.82
CA VAL A 45 14.19 12.95 -53.81
C VAL A 45 15.08 14.19 -54.10
N GLN A 46 14.93 15.25 -53.36
CA GLN A 46 15.96 16.25 -53.18
C GLN A 46 17.00 15.66 -52.23
N THR A 47 18.22 15.50 -52.70
CA THR A 47 19.38 15.08 -51.91
C THR A 47 19.66 16.19 -50.90
N VAL A 48 19.05 16.09 -49.72
CA VAL A 48 19.41 16.92 -48.57
C VAL A 48 20.65 16.29 -47.95
N THR A 49 21.78 17.00 -48.06
CA THR A 49 23.01 16.67 -47.35
C THR A 49 22.68 16.56 -45.88
N SER A 50 22.54 15.35 -45.36
CA SER A 50 22.24 15.08 -43.94
C SER A 50 23.45 15.50 -43.10
N GLN A 51 23.31 16.61 -42.37
CA GLN A 51 24.13 16.84 -41.18
C GLN A 51 24.03 15.61 -40.26
N PRO A 52 25.12 15.19 -39.61
CA PRO A 52 25.09 14.03 -38.72
C PRO A 52 24.03 14.30 -37.63
N LYS A 53 22.95 13.52 -37.66
CA LYS A 53 21.90 13.57 -36.67
C LYS A 53 22.52 13.18 -35.32
N ALA A 54 22.55 14.12 -34.38
CA ALA A 54 23.05 13.85 -33.02
C ALA A 54 22.41 12.57 -32.49
N ALA A 55 23.20 11.72 -31.84
CA ALA A 55 22.72 10.49 -31.24
C ALA A 55 21.50 10.80 -30.31
N PRO A 56 20.47 9.97 -30.31
CA PRO A 56 19.32 10.22 -29.47
C PRO A 56 19.74 10.22 -27.99
N LYS A 57 19.33 11.24 -27.22
CA LYS A 57 19.60 11.34 -25.79
C LYS A 57 19.03 10.12 -25.07
N THR A 58 19.77 9.62 -24.09
CA THR A 58 19.28 8.58 -23.18
C THR A 58 18.09 9.08 -22.37
N ALA A 59 17.31 8.16 -21.76
CA ALA A 59 16.19 8.53 -20.91
C ALA A 59 16.65 9.37 -19.70
N THR A 60 17.81 9.06 -19.13
CA THR A 60 18.42 9.82 -18.04
C THR A 60 18.75 11.25 -18.47
N GLU A 61 19.45 11.43 -19.60
CA GLU A 61 19.77 12.76 -20.10
C GLU A 61 18.53 13.60 -20.44
N GLN A 62 17.45 12.97 -20.90
CA GLN A 62 16.18 13.64 -21.13
C GLN A 62 15.54 14.09 -19.82
N LEU A 63 15.55 13.23 -18.79
CA LEU A 63 15.04 13.53 -17.46
C LEU A 63 15.82 14.67 -16.82
N ASP A 64 17.15 14.61 -16.84
CA ASP A 64 18.03 15.63 -16.26
C ASP A 64 17.81 16.99 -16.93
N THR A 65 17.69 16.98 -18.27
CA THR A 65 17.40 18.20 -19.05
C THR A 65 16.07 18.83 -18.63
N TRP A 66 15.03 17.99 -18.47
CA TRP A 66 13.71 18.47 -18.05
C TRP A 66 13.71 18.95 -16.59
N GLN A 67 14.37 18.23 -15.68
CA GLN A 67 14.48 18.64 -14.27
C GLN A 67 15.22 19.97 -14.13
N ALA A 68 16.32 20.17 -14.86
CA ALA A 68 17.04 21.43 -14.86
C ALA A 68 16.15 22.59 -15.34
N ALA A 69 15.40 22.40 -16.43
CA ALA A 69 14.47 23.39 -16.96
C ALA A 69 13.34 23.72 -15.97
N PHE A 70 12.82 22.69 -15.28
CA PHE A 70 11.79 22.87 -14.26
C PHE A 70 12.27 23.66 -13.05
N LEU A 71 13.47 23.34 -12.53
CA LEU A 71 14.08 24.01 -11.39
C LEU A 71 14.35 25.50 -11.73
N GLU A 72 14.88 25.78 -12.93
CA GLU A 72 15.13 27.15 -13.38
C GLU A 72 13.82 27.92 -13.56
N ALA A 73 12.81 27.35 -14.19
CA ALA A 73 11.51 28.02 -14.34
C ALA A 73 10.83 28.28 -13.00
N LYS A 74 10.96 27.34 -12.03
CA LYS A 74 10.47 27.53 -10.67
C LYS A 74 11.20 28.65 -9.96
N ALA A 75 12.52 28.72 -10.05
CA ALA A 75 13.33 29.76 -9.45
C ALA A 75 12.97 31.14 -10.04
N ALA A 76 12.87 31.24 -11.39
CA ALA A 76 12.51 32.47 -12.08
C ALA A 76 11.08 32.96 -11.69
N ALA A 77 10.11 32.05 -11.62
CA ALA A 77 8.75 32.40 -11.23
C ALA A 77 8.64 32.86 -9.77
N VAL A 78 9.46 32.29 -8.87
CA VAL A 78 9.47 32.68 -7.44
C VAL A 78 10.21 33.99 -7.22
N MET A 79 11.38 34.15 -7.84
CA MET A 79 12.23 35.33 -7.63
C MET A 79 11.76 36.55 -8.44
N HIS A 80 11.17 36.31 -9.62
CA HIS A 80 10.67 37.33 -10.52
C HIS A 80 9.29 36.93 -11.03
N PRO A 81 8.21 37.15 -10.27
CA PRO A 81 6.85 36.68 -10.57
C PRO A 81 6.19 37.50 -11.67
N THR A 82 6.64 37.31 -12.91
CA THR A 82 5.97 37.86 -14.12
C THR A 82 5.02 36.84 -14.72
N VAL A 83 4.11 37.29 -15.55
CA VAL A 83 3.16 36.41 -16.28
C VAL A 83 3.92 35.34 -17.09
N GLU A 84 5.00 35.78 -17.77
CA GLU A 84 5.82 34.94 -18.63
C GLU A 84 6.55 33.83 -17.81
N ASN A 85 7.14 34.20 -16.67
CA ASN A 85 7.86 33.24 -15.81
C ASN A 85 6.89 32.23 -15.19
N VAL A 86 5.73 32.70 -14.73
CA VAL A 86 4.70 31.82 -14.14
C VAL A 86 4.11 30.93 -15.22
N HIS A 87 3.85 31.44 -16.41
CA HIS A 87 3.34 30.66 -17.56
C HIS A 87 4.31 29.54 -17.93
N LYS A 88 5.61 29.84 -18.03
CA LYS A 88 6.63 28.82 -18.32
C LYS A 88 6.68 27.72 -17.27
N LEU A 89 6.56 28.05 -15.98
CA LEU A 89 6.47 27.07 -14.92
C LEU A 89 5.21 26.20 -15.05
N GLN A 90 4.05 26.83 -15.33
CA GLN A 90 2.79 26.10 -15.53
C GLN A 90 2.87 25.11 -16.70
N GLN A 91 3.48 25.49 -17.81
CA GLN A 91 3.68 24.59 -18.95
C GLN A 91 4.49 23.34 -18.57
N LEU A 92 5.57 23.50 -17.79
CA LEU A 92 6.38 22.38 -17.33
C LEU A 92 5.64 21.48 -16.29
N ILE A 93 4.77 22.09 -15.47
CA ILE A 93 3.88 21.33 -14.59
C ILE A 93 2.89 20.50 -15.43
N ASP A 94 2.29 21.10 -16.45
CA ASP A 94 1.34 20.43 -17.34
C ASP A 94 2.01 19.25 -18.09
N GLU A 95 3.23 19.46 -18.60
CA GLU A 95 4.03 18.37 -19.16
C GLU A 95 4.26 17.22 -18.14
N SER A 96 4.47 17.54 -16.87
CA SER A 96 4.66 16.52 -15.83
C SER A 96 3.39 15.69 -15.61
N TRP A 97 2.22 16.31 -15.64
CA TRP A 97 0.94 15.62 -15.56
C TRP A 97 0.74 14.65 -16.73
N VAL A 98 0.98 15.10 -17.96
CA VAL A 98 0.87 14.23 -19.15
C VAL A 98 1.82 13.03 -19.06
N ARG A 99 3.03 13.22 -18.54
CA ARG A 99 3.99 12.12 -18.33
C ARG A 99 3.54 11.16 -17.25
N SER A 100 2.97 11.68 -16.16
CA SER A 100 2.43 10.89 -15.06
C SER A 100 1.24 10.04 -15.51
N GLU A 101 0.33 10.57 -16.31
CA GLU A 101 -0.79 9.81 -16.88
C GLU A 101 -0.31 8.65 -17.76
N LYS A 102 0.72 8.88 -18.61
CA LYS A 102 1.31 7.82 -19.41
C LYS A 102 1.98 6.75 -18.57
N LEU A 103 2.67 7.15 -17.50
CA LEU A 103 3.30 6.21 -16.57
C LEU A 103 2.24 5.39 -15.85
N GLU A 104 1.17 6.02 -15.39
CA GLU A 104 0.05 5.33 -14.73
C GLU A 104 -0.59 4.30 -15.66
N ALA A 105 -0.89 4.69 -16.90
CA ALA A 105 -1.46 3.78 -17.88
C ALA A 105 -0.54 2.56 -18.15
N ALA A 106 0.77 2.80 -18.29
CA ALA A 106 1.75 1.73 -18.45
C ALA A 106 1.85 0.86 -17.18
N TRP A 107 1.79 1.46 -16.00
CA TRP A 107 1.80 0.74 -14.72
C TRP A 107 0.61 -0.21 -14.60
N GLN A 108 -0.59 0.25 -14.91
CA GLN A 108 -1.80 -0.58 -14.92
C GLN A 108 -1.67 -1.76 -15.90
N GLN A 109 -1.11 -1.53 -17.09
CA GLN A 109 -0.85 -2.60 -18.05
C GLN A 109 0.16 -3.63 -17.52
N VAL A 110 1.20 -3.18 -16.82
CA VAL A 110 2.17 -4.06 -16.16
C VAL A 110 1.49 -4.93 -15.12
N GLN A 111 0.66 -4.36 -14.25
CA GLN A 111 -0.07 -5.12 -13.23
C GLN A 111 -1.01 -6.18 -13.84
N LEU A 112 -1.67 -5.87 -14.96
CA LEU A 112 -2.51 -6.83 -15.68
C LEU A 112 -1.70 -7.94 -16.36
N LYS A 113 -0.51 -7.62 -16.86
CA LYS A 113 0.35 -8.58 -17.57
C LYS A 113 1.21 -9.42 -16.63
N TYR A 114 1.57 -8.84 -15.49
CA TYR A 114 2.46 -9.42 -14.47
C TYR A 114 1.79 -9.33 -13.09
N PRO A 115 0.75 -10.16 -12.84
CA PRO A 115 -0.03 -10.09 -11.60
C PRO A 115 0.78 -10.36 -10.33
N GLU A 116 1.95 -11.00 -10.45
CA GLU A 116 2.90 -11.19 -9.35
C GLU A 116 3.51 -9.88 -8.83
N LEU A 117 3.43 -8.79 -9.61
CA LEU A 117 3.87 -7.45 -9.22
C LEU A 117 2.73 -6.60 -8.63
N ASP A 118 1.51 -7.10 -8.67
CA ASP A 118 0.36 -6.40 -8.08
C ASP A 118 0.19 -6.77 -6.62
N TYR A 119 0.52 -5.81 -5.74
CA TYR A 119 0.31 -5.95 -4.30
C TYR A 119 -1.15 -6.31 -3.96
N ASN A 120 -2.12 -5.74 -4.67
CA ASN A 120 -3.53 -5.96 -4.40
C ASN A 120 -4.00 -7.36 -4.84
N ALA A 121 -3.32 -8.00 -5.81
CA ALA A 121 -3.59 -9.38 -6.18
C ALA A 121 -3.24 -10.36 -5.05
N GLN A 122 -2.20 -10.04 -4.27
CA GLN A 122 -1.76 -10.84 -3.12
C GLN A 122 -2.45 -10.41 -1.82
N HIS A 123 -2.85 -9.14 -1.70
CA HIS A 123 -3.46 -8.55 -0.52
C HIS A 123 -4.87 -8.04 -0.86
N PRO A 124 -5.90 -8.67 -0.37
CA PRO A 124 -7.27 -8.35 -0.76
C PRO A 124 -7.65 -6.93 -0.33
N THR A 125 -8.22 -6.16 -1.25
CA THR A 125 -8.65 -4.77 -1.02
C THR A 125 -10.13 -4.64 -0.65
N GLY A 126 -10.96 -5.63 -1.00
CA GLY A 126 -12.39 -5.65 -0.65
C GLY A 126 -12.61 -5.94 0.84
N GLU A 127 -13.52 -5.23 1.49
CA GLU A 127 -13.80 -5.33 2.92
C GLU A 127 -14.01 -6.76 3.44
N ARG A 128 -14.76 -7.58 2.71
CA ARG A 128 -14.99 -8.98 3.08
C ARG A 128 -13.70 -9.81 2.98
N ALA A 129 -12.95 -9.62 1.93
CA ALA A 129 -11.71 -10.35 1.70
C ALA A 129 -10.59 -9.89 2.66
N LYS A 130 -10.50 -8.59 2.97
CA LYS A 130 -9.63 -8.07 4.04
C LYS A 130 -9.93 -8.72 5.37
N ARG A 131 -11.22 -8.80 5.75
CA ARG A 131 -11.62 -9.43 7.02
C ARG A 131 -11.15 -10.88 7.07
N GLN A 132 -11.41 -11.67 6.04
CA GLN A 132 -10.96 -13.05 5.97
C GLN A 132 -9.43 -13.19 6.00
N PHE A 133 -8.70 -12.27 5.37
CA PHE A 133 -7.24 -12.25 5.41
C PHE A 133 -6.73 -12.01 6.84
N PHE A 134 -7.26 -11.00 7.54
CA PHE A 134 -6.87 -10.71 8.92
C PHE A 134 -7.30 -11.83 9.89
N GLU A 135 -8.49 -12.40 9.73
CA GLU A 135 -8.94 -13.55 10.51
C GLU A 135 -7.98 -14.75 10.36
N ARG A 136 -7.50 -15.03 9.16
CA ARG A 136 -6.49 -16.09 8.94
C ARG A 136 -5.16 -15.76 9.59
N LYS A 137 -4.70 -14.49 9.48
CA LYS A 137 -3.47 -14.02 10.12
C LYS A 137 -3.55 -14.14 11.63
N ASP A 138 -4.65 -13.71 12.23
CA ASP A 138 -4.90 -13.82 13.67
C ASP A 138 -4.96 -15.30 14.11
N ALA A 139 -5.63 -16.15 13.33
CA ALA A 139 -5.66 -17.59 13.60
C ALA A 139 -4.27 -18.23 13.53
N ALA A 140 -3.41 -17.81 12.62
CA ALA A 140 -2.04 -18.29 12.53
C ALA A 140 -1.21 -17.84 13.73
N ILE A 141 -1.35 -16.60 14.19
CA ILE A 141 -0.72 -16.08 15.41
C ILE A 141 -1.16 -16.89 16.63
N GLU A 142 -2.46 -17.08 16.81
CA GLU A 142 -3.02 -17.86 17.93
C GLU A 142 -2.56 -19.33 17.90
N SER A 143 -2.43 -19.93 16.72
CA SER A 143 -1.87 -21.28 16.55
C SER A 143 -0.42 -21.35 17.03
N THR A 144 0.40 -20.37 16.67
CA THR A 144 1.80 -20.28 17.10
C THR A 144 1.91 -20.16 18.62
N LEU A 145 1.11 -19.29 19.24
CA LEU A 145 1.10 -19.10 20.69
C LEU A 145 0.69 -20.37 21.43
N LYS A 146 -0.33 -21.08 20.94
CA LYS A 146 -0.76 -22.36 21.49
C LYS A 146 0.32 -23.45 21.37
N GLN A 147 1.04 -23.46 20.25
CA GLN A 147 2.16 -24.39 20.08
C GLN A 147 3.28 -24.10 21.07
N LEU A 148 3.67 -22.84 21.22
CA LEU A 148 4.68 -22.41 22.19
C LEU A 148 4.32 -22.80 23.63
N ALA A 149 3.05 -22.59 24.01
CA ALA A 149 2.56 -22.99 25.33
C ALA A 149 2.68 -24.50 25.56
N ARG A 150 2.36 -25.34 24.55
CA ARG A 150 2.53 -26.79 24.61
C ARG A 150 4.00 -27.21 24.73
N GLU A 151 4.92 -26.46 24.16
CA GLU A 151 6.36 -26.67 24.26
C GLU A 151 6.94 -26.19 25.60
N GLY A 152 6.11 -25.61 26.48
CA GLY A 152 6.54 -25.09 27.78
C GLY A 152 7.27 -23.74 27.66
N ALA A 153 7.08 -23.01 26.57
CA ALA A 153 7.65 -21.69 26.42
C ALA A 153 7.08 -20.69 27.45
N GLY A 154 7.84 -19.65 27.71
CA GLY A 154 7.47 -18.56 28.61
C GLY A 154 8.01 -17.23 28.20
N LEU A 155 7.67 -16.23 28.96
CA LEU A 155 8.09 -14.86 28.77
C LEU A 155 8.91 -14.37 29.95
N PHE A 156 10.04 -13.72 29.70
CA PHE A 156 10.70 -12.89 30.69
C PHE A 156 10.24 -11.45 30.48
N PHE A 157 9.71 -10.85 31.51
CA PHE A 157 9.41 -9.43 31.58
C PHE A 157 10.55 -8.73 32.31
N VAL A 158 11.42 -8.08 31.54
CA VAL A 158 12.64 -7.44 32.04
C VAL A 158 12.34 -5.98 32.31
N PHE A 159 12.64 -5.51 33.52
CA PHE A 159 12.28 -4.16 33.94
C PHE A 159 13.28 -3.54 34.92
N ASN A 160 13.22 -2.22 35.06
CA ASN A 160 13.74 -1.42 36.15
C ASN A 160 12.63 -0.51 36.71
N HIS A 161 12.87 0.15 37.83
CA HIS A 161 11.83 0.87 38.58
C HIS A 161 11.40 2.22 37.96
N ASP A 162 12.12 2.76 37.01
CA ASP A 162 11.99 4.15 36.58
C ASP A 162 10.82 4.46 35.62
N ASP A 163 10.00 3.45 35.24
CA ASP A 163 8.91 3.64 34.29
C ASP A 163 7.55 3.78 34.99
N VAL A 164 6.90 4.94 34.83
CA VAL A 164 5.59 5.24 35.43
C VAL A 164 4.47 4.30 34.97
N TYR A 165 4.56 3.81 33.71
CA TYR A 165 3.54 2.93 33.12
C TYR A 165 3.84 1.46 33.30
N LEU A 166 4.91 1.12 34.00
CA LEU A 166 5.40 -0.25 34.15
C LEU A 166 4.37 -1.18 34.78
N LYS A 167 3.67 -0.73 35.82
CA LYS A 167 2.68 -1.53 36.57
C LYS A 167 1.50 -1.96 35.70
N GLU A 168 0.97 -0.98 34.97
CA GLU A 168 -0.14 -1.26 34.03
C GLU A 168 0.28 -2.19 32.93
N TYR A 169 1.45 -1.96 32.35
CA TYR A 169 2.00 -2.82 31.30
C TYR A 169 2.30 -4.24 31.79
N ALA A 170 2.86 -4.39 32.96
CA ALA A 170 3.10 -5.70 33.59
C ALA A 170 1.78 -6.47 33.79
N THR A 171 0.71 -5.78 34.22
CA THR A 171 -0.63 -6.37 34.37
C THR A 171 -1.19 -6.86 33.03
N GLN A 172 -1.03 -6.08 31.95
CA GLN A 172 -1.44 -6.47 30.61
C GLN A 172 -0.67 -7.69 30.10
N VAL A 173 0.67 -7.69 30.27
CA VAL A 173 1.53 -8.81 29.87
C VAL A 173 1.21 -10.06 30.68
N LYS A 174 0.95 -9.95 31.98
CA LYS A 174 0.52 -11.06 32.85
C LYS A 174 -0.79 -11.67 32.37
N THR A 175 -1.78 -10.81 32.09
CA THR A 175 -3.10 -11.23 31.59
C THR A 175 -2.95 -11.97 30.25
N PHE A 176 -2.16 -11.43 29.36
CA PHE A 176 -1.83 -12.06 28.07
C PHE A 176 -1.14 -13.43 28.25
N ALA A 177 -0.06 -13.48 29.02
CA ALA A 177 0.67 -14.74 29.25
C ALA A 177 -0.25 -15.82 29.80
N LYS A 178 -1.06 -15.48 30.80
CA LYS A 178 -2.06 -16.39 31.39
C LYS A 178 -3.10 -16.86 30.37
N ALA A 179 -3.65 -15.95 29.56
CA ALA A 179 -4.64 -16.29 28.54
C ALA A 179 -4.09 -17.24 27.47
N GLN A 180 -2.80 -17.13 27.14
CA GLN A 180 -2.13 -17.98 26.16
C GLN A 180 -1.50 -19.26 26.76
N GLY A 181 -1.55 -19.43 28.08
CA GLY A 181 -0.91 -20.58 28.77
C GLY A 181 0.63 -20.51 28.78
N LEU A 182 1.20 -19.32 28.60
CA LEU A 182 2.64 -19.06 28.69
C LEU A 182 3.04 -18.76 30.11
N SER A 183 4.18 -19.31 30.57
CA SER A 183 4.75 -18.91 31.85
C SER A 183 5.29 -17.48 31.81
N LEU A 184 5.21 -16.73 32.91
CA LEU A 184 5.74 -15.37 33.00
C LEU A 184 6.67 -15.26 34.20
N LEU A 185 7.88 -14.75 33.95
CA LEU A 185 8.87 -14.46 34.99
C LEU A 185 9.33 -13.00 34.87
N GLY A 186 9.15 -12.22 35.93
CA GLY A 186 9.74 -10.88 36.04
C GLY A 186 11.24 -10.98 36.30
N ILE A 187 12.00 -10.17 35.56
CA ILE A 187 13.46 -10.02 35.76
C ILE A 187 13.74 -8.56 36.09
N SER A 188 14.04 -8.31 37.34
CA SER A 188 14.41 -6.97 37.82
C SER A 188 15.90 -6.70 37.56
N MET A 189 16.20 -5.59 36.90
CA MET A 189 17.56 -5.18 36.56
C MET A 189 18.25 -4.43 37.71
N ASP A 190 17.48 -3.78 38.59
CA ASP A 190 17.93 -2.93 39.69
C ASP A 190 17.58 -3.49 41.08
N GLY A 191 16.95 -4.68 41.13
CA GLY A 191 16.49 -5.30 42.38
C GLY A 191 15.13 -4.80 42.87
N SER A 192 14.45 -3.94 42.13
CA SER A 192 13.13 -3.45 42.49
C SER A 192 12.07 -4.56 42.46
N ALA A 193 11.05 -4.42 43.27
CA ALA A 193 9.88 -5.32 43.28
C ALA A 193 8.79 -4.79 42.35
N LEU A 194 8.07 -5.72 41.70
CA LEU A 194 6.89 -5.41 40.90
C LEU A 194 5.74 -6.33 41.33
N PRO A 195 4.89 -5.87 42.27
CA PRO A 195 3.85 -6.70 42.89
C PRO A 195 2.80 -7.26 41.92
N GLU A 196 2.67 -6.63 40.73
CA GLU A 196 1.77 -7.05 39.67
C GLU A 196 2.17 -8.41 39.08
N LEU A 197 3.42 -8.83 39.24
CA LEU A 197 3.93 -10.13 38.77
C LEU A 197 3.98 -11.14 39.92
N ASP A 198 3.59 -12.39 39.63
CA ASP A 198 3.54 -13.45 40.64
C ASP A 198 4.95 -13.92 41.07
N THR A 199 5.91 -13.85 40.17
CA THR A 199 7.30 -14.25 40.40
C THR A 199 8.25 -13.24 39.79
N VAL A 200 9.15 -12.71 40.60
CA VAL A 200 10.21 -11.79 40.20
C VAL A 200 11.56 -12.35 40.66
N ARG A 201 12.56 -12.28 39.80
CA ARG A 201 13.96 -12.61 40.12
C ARG A 201 14.87 -11.46 39.76
N GLN A 202 15.93 -11.28 40.53
CA GLN A 202 16.99 -10.34 40.22
C GLN A 202 17.86 -10.89 39.09
N ASN A 203 18.25 -10.03 38.17
CA ASN A 203 19.03 -10.38 36.97
C ASN A 203 20.42 -10.96 37.28
N ASN A 204 21.10 -10.44 38.32
CA ASN A 204 22.48 -10.85 38.70
C ASN A 204 23.45 -10.88 37.50
N GLY A 205 23.28 -9.96 36.52
CA GLY A 205 24.15 -9.84 35.35
C GLY A 205 24.00 -10.94 34.29
N LYS A 206 23.05 -11.86 34.43
CA LYS A 206 22.85 -12.99 33.51
C LYS A 206 22.22 -12.60 32.17
N LEU A 207 21.37 -11.60 32.18
CA LEU A 207 20.64 -11.13 30.98
C LEU A 207 21.07 -9.72 30.63
N LYS A 208 21.33 -9.46 29.35
CA LYS A 208 21.62 -8.14 28.82
C LYS A 208 20.50 -7.73 27.88
N VAL A 209 19.89 -6.58 28.15
CA VAL A 209 18.88 -5.95 27.31
C VAL A 209 19.30 -4.53 26.96
N ALA A 210 18.96 -4.09 25.77
CA ALA A 210 19.32 -2.75 25.29
C ALA A 210 18.47 -1.65 25.95
N VAL A 211 17.19 -1.95 26.19
CA VAL A 211 16.19 -1.01 26.73
C VAL A 211 15.22 -1.79 27.62
N THR A 212 14.75 -1.17 28.71
CA THR A 212 13.67 -1.68 29.56
C THR A 212 12.43 -0.76 29.43
N PRO A 213 11.20 -1.29 29.64
CA PRO A 213 10.91 -2.70 29.81
C PRO A 213 11.15 -3.50 28.52
N ALA A 214 11.41 -4.79 28.63
CA ALA A 214 11.55 -5.70 27.50
C ALA A 214 10.84 -7.01 27.74
N ILE A 215 10.32 -7.63 26.67
CA ILE A 215 9.75 -8.96 26.71
C ILE A 215 10.64 -9.88 25.89
N ILE A 216 11.05 -10.98 26.51
CA ILE A 216 11.89 -12.02 25.90
C ILE A 216 11.11 -13.32 25.86
N LEU A 217 10.93 -13.88 24.68
CA LEU A 217 10.41 -15.22 24.51
C LEU A 217 11.50 -16.24 24.86
N VAL A 218 11.18 -17.16 25.72
CA VAL A 218 12.08 -18.23 26.15
C VAL A 218 11.43 -19.57 25.86
N ASN A 219 12.13 -20.41 25.12
CA ASN A 219 11.70 -21.78 24.88
C ASN A 219 12.75 -22.75 25.50
N PRO A 220 12.47 -23.36 26.66
CA PRO A 220 13.41 -24.23 27.33
C PRO A 220 13.71 -25.52 26.56
N THR A 221 12.73 -26.01 25.78
CA THR A 221 12.90 -27.22 24.98
C THR A 221 13.88 -27.00 23.83
N ARG A 222 13.84 -25.81 23.21
CA ARG A 222 14.72 -25.43 22.09
C ARG A 222 15.98 -24.69 22.56
N HIS A 223 16.10 -24.42 23.85
CA HIS A 223 17.19 -23.60 24.45
C HIS A 223 17.34 -22.22 23.77
N THR A 224 16.23 -21.58 23.39
CA THR A 224 16.23 -20.28 22.73
C THR A 224 15.72 -19.17 23.63
N GLN A 225 16.32 -17.98 23.48
CA GLN A 225 15.90 -16.74 24.12
C GLN A 225 15.97 -15.63 23.09
N VAL A 226 14.82 -15.01 22.76
CA VAL A 226 14.72 -13.98 21.72
C VAL A 226 13.89 -12.82 22.23
N ALA A 227 14.42 -11.61 22.14
CA ALA A 227 13.67 -10.42 22.50
C ALA A 227 12.56 -10.18 21.45
N VAL A 228 11.32 -10.10 21.93
CA VAL A 228 10.13 -9.86 21.10
C VAL A 228 9.56 -8.47 21.27
N SER A 229 9.96 -7.73 22.31
CA SER A 229 9.58 -6.34 22.52
C SER A 229 10.59 -5.58 23.33
N TYR A 230 10.80 -4.32 22.97
CA TYR A 230 11.49 -3.32 23.74
C TYR A 230 10.58 -2.11 23.96
N GLY A 231 10.61 -1.55 25.17
CA GLY A 231 9.68 -0.51 25.60
C GLY A 231 8.26 -1.04 25.74
N ILE A 232 7.34 -0.12 26.02
CA ILE A 232 5.91 -0.43 26.13
C ILE A 232 5.32 -0.55 24.73
N LYS A 233 4.73 -1.70 24.44
CA LYS A 233 4.08 -2.02 23.16
C LYS A 233 2.67 -2.55 23.40
N SER A 234 1.80 -2.46 22.42
CA SER A 234 0.50 -3.14 22.50
C SER A 234 0.68 -4.67 22.60
N ILE A 235 -0.22 -5.34 23.28
CA ILE A 235 -0.18 -6.80 23.35
C ILE A 235 -0.33 -7.44 21.96
N GLU A 236 -1.09 -6.81 21.06
CA GLU A 236 -1.21 -7.27 19.67
C GLU A 236 0.12 -7.18 18.91
N ASP A 237 0.92 -6.14 19.18
CA ASP A 237 2.27 -6.06 18.61
C ASP A 237 3.17 -7.17 19.16
N VAL A 238 3.09 -7.44 20.48
CA VAL A 238 3.85 -8.53 21.11
C VAL A 238 3.49 -9.88 20.50
N LYS A 239 2.20 -10.19 20.30
CA LYS A 239 1.74 -11.41 19.65
C LYS A 239 2.31 -11.55 18.23
N ARG A 240 2.21 -10.46 17.44
CA ARG A 240 2.76 -10.44 16.07
C ARG A 240 4.26 -10.68 16.05
N HIS A 241 5.01 -10.06 16.96
CA HIS A 241 6.45 -10.24 17.02
C HIS A 241 6.83 -11.66 17.44
N ILE A 242 6.09 -12.28 18.37
CA ILE A 242 6.29 -13.68 18.74
C ILE A 242 6.10 -14.58 17.52
N HIS A 243 5.00 -14.41 16.80
CA HIS A 243 4.71 -15.16 15.58
C HIS A 243 5.79 -14.96 14.51
N PHE A 244 6.20 -13.72 14.31
CA PHE A 244 7.22 -13.32 13.33
C PHE A 244 8.58 -13.97 13.62
N VAL A 245 9.00 -13.99 14.88
CA VAL A 245 10.24 -14.66 15.32
C VAL A 245 10.15 -16.17 15.11
N GLU A 246 9.02 -16.80 15.44
CA GLU A 246 8.83 -18.24 15.34
C GLU A 246 8.72 -18.73 13.87
N THR A 247 8.16 -17.94 12.98
CA THR A 247 8.06 -18.27 11.54
C THR A 247 9.32 -17.94 10.75
N GLY A 248 10.38 -17.44 11.41
CA GLY A 248 11.63 -17.06 10.76
C GLY A 248 11.48 -15.84 9.85
N TYR A 249 10.70 -14.87 10.30
CA TYR A 249 10.43 -13.62 9.59
C TYR A 249 9.69 -13.82 8.26
N LYS A 250 8.96 -14.89 8.10
CA LYS A 250 8.06 -15.09 6.96
C LYS A 250 6.69 -14.50 7.29
N ASP A 251 6.24 -13.57 6.49
CA ASP A 251 4.85 -13.11 6.54
C ASP A 251 4.00 -14.26 5.97
N THR A 252 3.47 -15.08 6.85
CA THR A 252 2.54 -16.14 6.47
C THR A 252 1.15 -15.53 6.39
N PRO A 253 0.45 -15.66 5.23
CA PRO A 253 -0.90 -15.17 5.06
C PRO A 253 -1.89 -15.87 5.96
#